data_4421cc3588f9477e11fdcface5896446
#
_entry.id   4421cc3588f9477e11fdcface5896446
#
_cell.length_a   1.000
_cell.length_b   1.000
_cell.length_c   1.000
_cell.angle_alpha   90.00
_cell.angle_beta   90.00
_cell.angle_gamma   90.00
#
_symmetry.space_group_name_H-M   'P 1'
#
loop_
_entity.id
_entity.type
_entity.pdbx_description
1 polymer ?
#
loop_
_entity_poly.entity_id
_entity_poly.type
_entity_poly.pdbx_seq_one_letter_code
_entity_poly.pdbx_strand_id
1 'polypeptide(L)'
;VNGNLEYVKLKSSDGSIYYLAEENLEFARLDKQYKEKKQWIDGLPKLKTISQIFKERGGYEIVGKISGKDMVGWKYSAPFDGLDAQSELGGYPIRNDALADEGKCGKTEHRVINPGKDNLGSDIVVGGEGTGIVHMAPGCGDIDHKVGKKLNVISIAPLDEESKFTDKFGWLKGKKATDQETIDEIIGYLKENNHLIYVEDYPHIYPHCWRSGDELVFRLVDEWYINMDWRDEIISTVDDINWIPSWGSEREKEWLTGMGDWMISKKRFWGLALPIWEFEDGSFYVVGSKEELKELSIEGWQDFEGKSPHRPWIDKVKIKHPETGLVGSRVEDVGNPWLDAGIVPFSTLGYNDNKNYWQKWFPADFVVESFPGQFRNWFYSLL
;
A
#
# COMPACT_ATOMS: atom_id res chain seq x y z
N VAL A 1 -4.45 -18.18 3.89
CA VAL A 1 -4.59 -19.48 3.20
C VAL A 1 -5.44 -19.31 1.96
N ASN A 2 -5.30 -20.21 0.99
CA ASN A 2 -6.23 -20.31 -0.14
C ASN A 2 -7.22 -21.46 0.13
N GLY A 3 -8.51 -21.17 0.12
CA GLY A 3 -9.55 -22.17 0.38
C GLY A 3 -9.62 -23.33 -0.61
N ASN A 4 -9.00 -23.17 -1.79
CA ASN A 4 -8.99 -24.20 -2.84
C ASN A 4 -7.75 -25.12 -2.80
N LEU A 5 -6.78 -24.84 -1.91
CA LEU A 5 -5.59 -25.68 -1.72
C LEU A 5 -5.79 -26.71 -0.63
N GLU A 6 -5.14 -27.87 -0.81
CA GLU A 6 -4.96 -28.89 0.21
C GLU A 6 -3.69 -28.64 1.01
N TYR A 7 -3.77 -28.72 2.33
CA TYR A 7 -2.66 -28.54 3.25
C TYR A 7 -2.33 -29.85 3.96
N VAL A 8 -1.06 -30.19 4.01
CA VAL A 8 -0.60 -31.35 4.78
C VAL A 8 -0.42 -30.98 6.24
N LYS A 9 -0.77 -31.91 7.10
CA LYS A 9 -0.46 -31.90 8.52
C LYS A 9 0.82 -32.69 8.73
N LEU A 10 1.92 -31.99 8.93
CA LEU A 10 3.27 -32.53 9.07
C LEU A 10 3.63 -32.61 10.55
N LYS A 11 3.97 -33.81 11.03
CA LYS A 11 4.48 -34.02 12.37
C LYS A 11 6.00 -34.13 12.31
N SER A 12 6.71 -33.23 12.96
CA SER A 12 8.17 -33.22 13.06
C SER A 12 8.66 -34.22 14.13
N SER A 13 9.95 -34.56 14.08
CA SER A 13 10.60 -35.47 15.03
C SER A 13 10.50 -35.04 16.49
N ASP A 14 10.35 -33.75 16.77
CA ASP A 14 10.14 -33.17 18.12
C ASP A 14 8.66 -33.26 18.59
N GLY A 15 7.77 -33.81 17.75
CA GLY A 15 6.35 -33.95 18.01
C GLY A 15 5.50 -32.74 17.59
N SER A 16 6.10 -31.66 17.17
CA SER A 16 5.41 -30.45 16.72
C SER A 16 4.64 -30.71 15.41
N ILE A 17 3.50 -30.04 15.27
CA ILE A 17 2.66 -30.15 14.08
C ILE A 17 2.76 -28.84 13.25
N TYR A 18 3.02 -29.00 11.97
CA TYR A 18 3.10 -27.90 11.00
C TYR A 18 2.09 -28.09 9.89
N TYR A 19 1.63 -26.99 9.32
CA TYR A 19 0.72 -26.96 8.17
C TYR A 19 1.37 -26.21 7.03
N LEU A 20 1.31 -26.76 5.81
CA LEU A 20 1.76 -26.13 4.59
C LEU A 20 1.02 -26.73 3.39
N ALA A 21 0.93 -25.99 2.30
CA ALA A 21 0.31 -26.50 1.08
C ALA A 21 1.05 -27.78 0.59
N GLU A 22 0.30 -28.82 0.25
CA GLU A 22 0.86 -30.11 -0.13
C GLU A 22 1.88 -29.99 -1.29
N GLU A 23 1.52 -29.22 -2.31
CA GLU A 23 2.36 -29.02 -3.48
C GLU A 23 3.68 -28.27 -3.20
N ASN A 24 3.74 -27.52 -2.07
CA ASN A 24 4.90 -26.76 -1.69
C ASN A 24 5.96 -27.58 -0.94
N LEU A 25 5.62 -28.77 -0.47
CA LEU A 25 6.53 -29.60 0.34
C LEU A 25 7.81 -29.99 -0.42
N GLU A 26 7.70 -30.42 -1.66
CA GLU A 26 8.83 -30.80 -2.51
C GLU A 26 9.09 -29.78 -3.63
N PHE A 27 8.53 -28.58 -3.54
CA PHE A 27 8.66 -27.58 -4.57
C PHE A 27 10.09 -27.02 -4.66
N ALA A 28 10.66 -27.02 -5.87
CA ALA A 28 11.98 -26.46 -6.13
C ALA A 28 11.88 -24.92 -6.24
N ARG A 29 12.03 -24.25 -5.10
CA ARG A 29 11.98 -22.80 -5.00
C ARG A 29 13.08 -22.15 -5.85
N LEU A 30 12.87 -20.93 -6.30
CA LEU A 30 13.68 -20.13 -7.21
C LEU A 30 13.76 -20.71 -8.64
N ASP A 31 14.17 -21.96 -8.83
CA ASP A 31 14.39 -22.55 -10.15
C ASP A 31 13.18 -22.37 -11.06
N LYS A 32 12.00 -22.77 -10.59
CA LYS A 32 10.76 -22.65 -11.33
C LYS A 32 10.33 -21.19 -11.46
N GLN A 33 10.33 -20.46 -10.34
CA GLN A 33 9.88 -19.08 -10.27
C GLN A 33 10.64 -18.16 -11.22
N TYR A 34 11.99 -18.24 -11.24
CA TYR A 34 12.81 -17.36 -12.07
C TYR A 34 12.88 -17.80 -13.53
N LYS A 35 12.89 -19.11 -13.81
CA LYS A 35 12.86 -19.63 -15.17
C LYS A 35 11.55 -19.32 -15.89
N GLU A 36 10.42 -19.52 -15.24
CA GLU A 36 9.10 -19.20 -15.82
C GLU A 36 8.92 -17.71 -16.07
N LYS A 37 9.42 -16.86 -15.18
CA LYS A 37 9.35 -15.39 -15.33
C LYS A 37 10.43 -14.83 -16.26
N LYS A 38 11.29 -15.65 -16.87
CA LYS A 38 12.44 -15.21 -17.70
C LYS A 38 13.37 -14.22 -16.99
N GLN A 39 13.47 -14.32 -15.68
CA GLN A 39 14.27 -13.45 -14.80
C GLN A 39 15.48 -14.19 -14.23
N TRP A 40 15.85 -15.32 -14.83
CA TRP A 40 16.97 -16.12 -14.39
C TRP A 40 18.27 -15.31 -14.45
N ILE A 41 19.01 -15.32 -13.35
CA ILE A 41 20.34 -14.72 -13.22
C ILE A 41 21.30 -15.86 -12.87
N ASP A 42 22.43 -15.93 -13.57
CA ASP A 42 23.49 -16.90 -13.24
C ASP A 42 24.00 -16.67 -11.80
N GLY A 43 24.21 -17.77 -11.09
CA GLY A 43 24.73 -17.71 -9.72
C GLY A 43 23.66 -17.66 -8.63
N LEU A 44 22.37 -17.77 -8.95
CA LEU A 44 21.32 -17.91 -7.92
C LEU A 44 21.56 -19.17 -7.08
N PRO A 45 21.46 -19.09 -5.75
CA PRO A 45 21.65 -20.23 -4.88
C PRO A 45 20.55 -21.27 -5.08
N LYS A 46 20.89 -22.53 -4.93
CA LYS A 46 19.91 -23.61 -4.89
C LYS A 46 19.34 -23.71 -3.48
N LEU A 47 18.12 -23.26 -3.30
CA LEU A 47 17.43 -23.32 -2.02
C LEU A 47 16.94 -24.75 -1.74
N LYS A 48 16.93 -25.11 -0.45
CA LYS A 48 16.35 -26.38 0.02
C LYS A 48 14.84 -26.38 -0.15
N THR A 49 14.26 -27.53 -0.49
CA THR A 49 12.82 -27.73 -0.39
C THR A 49 12.40 -27.75 1.08
N ILE A 50 11.12 -27.51 1.37
CA ILE A 50 10.60 -27.60 2.75
C ILE A 50 10.83 -29.03 3.30
N SER A 51 10.63 -30.04 2.47
CA SER A 51 10.93 -31.43 2.82
C SER A 51 12.38 -31.64 3.27
N GLN A 52 13.33 -31.07 2.53
CA GLN A 52 14.76 -31.16 2.90
C GLN A 52 15.06 -30.49 4.25
N ILE A 53 14.48 -29.32 4.49
CA ILE A 53 14.63 -28.60 5.76
C ILE A 53 14.15 -29.48 6.93
N PHE A 54 12.98 -30.09 6.83
CA PHE A 54 12.45 -30.97 7.88
C PHE A 54 13.22 -32.30 8.02
N LYS A 55 13.73 -32.86 6.90
CA LYS A 55 14.60 -34.06 6.96
C LYS A 55 15.87 -33.79 7.76
N GLU A 56 16.51 -32.63 7.56
CA GLU A 56 17.71 -32.24 8.30
C GLU A 56 17.41 -31.95 9.79
N ARG A 57 16.18 -31.57 10.14
CA ARG A 57 15.74 -31.36 11.53
C ARG A 57 15.31 -32.66 12.24
N GLY A 58 15.66 -33.82 11.72
CA GLY A 58 15.37 -35.12 12.31
C GLY A 58 14.20 -35.88 11.68
N GLY A 59 13.68 -35.39 10.56
CA GLY A 59 12.62 -36.02 9.80
C GLY A 59 11.19 -35.57 10.15
N TYR A 60 10.26 -36.07 9.38
CA TYR A 60 8.82 -35.75 9.56
C TYR A 60 7.94 -36.89 9.06
N GLU A 61 6.69 -36.90 9.48
CA GLU A 61 5.62 -37.77 9.01
C GLU A 61 4.40 -36.93 8.61
N ILE A 62 3.76 -37.28 7.48
CA ILE A 62 2.48 -36.67 7.10
C ILE A 62 1.38 -37.45 7.81
N VAL A 63 0.75 -36.82 8.81
CA VAL A 63 -0.26 -37.43 9.67
C VAL A 63 -1.70 -37.12 9.25
N GLY A 64 -1.88 -36.34 8.20
CA GLY A 64 -3.19 -36.01 7.65
C GLY A 64 -3.16 -34.88 6.65
N LYS A 65 -4.33 -34.55 6.11
CA LYS A 65 -4.56 -33.42 5.21
C LYS A 65 -5.78 -32.63 5.66
N ILE A 66 -5.84 -31.37 5.26
CA ILE A 66 -6.95 -30.45 5.57
C ILE A 66 -7.13 -29.49 4.40
N SER A 67 -8.38 -29.16 4.05
CA SER A 67 -8.67 -28.14 3.07
C SER A 67 -8.42 -26.74 3.64
N GLY A 68 -7.93 -25.81 2.83
CA GLY A 68 -7.77 -24.43 3.26
C GLY A 68 -9.08 -23.80 3.75
N LYS A 69 -10.24 -24.22 3.23
CA LYS A 69 -11.56 -23.77 3.72
C LYS A 69 -11.78 -24.10 5.20
N ASP A 70 -11.33 -25.25 5.64
CA ASP A 70 -11.52 -25.74 7.01
C ASP A 70 -10.54 -25.07 7.99
N MET A 71 -9.48 -24.43 7.49
CA MET A 71 -8.54 -23.64 8.29
C MET A 71 -9.03 -22.22 8.55
N VAL A 72 -9.90 -21.67 7.69
CA VAL A 72 -10.41 -20.32 7.85
C VAL A 72 -11.12 -20.15 9.19
N GLY A 73 -10.75 -19.08 9.91
CA GLY A 73 -11.29 -18.78 11.24
C GLY A 73 -10.49 -19.36 12.40
N TRP A 74 -9.51 -20.23 12.15
CA TRP A 74 -8.61 -20.67 13.22
C TRP A 74 -7.94 -19.47 13.87
N LYS A 75 -7.92 -19.44 15.20
CA LYS A 75 -7.18 -18.44 15.97
C LYS A 75 -5.82 -18.98 16.37
N TYR A 76 -4.86 -18.08 16.52
CA TYR A 76 -3.50 -18.41 16.91
C TYR A 76 -2.87 -17.30 17.74
N SER A 77 -1.82 -17.62 18.50
CA SER A 77 -0.94 -16.64 19.15
C SER A 77 0.23 -16.35 18.25
N ALA A 78 0.61 -15.07 18.14
CA ALA A 78 1.73 -14.64 17.29
C ALA A 78 2.99 -14.37 18.12
N PRO A 79 4.19 -14.45 17.51
CA PRO A 79 5.47 -14.28 18.24
C PRO A 79 5.62 -12.96 18.97
N PHE A 80 4.97 -11.90 18.50
CA PHE A 80 5.11 -10.54 19.00
C PHE A 80 3.91 -10.02 19.80
N ASP A 81 3.03 -10.90 20.27
CA ASP A 81 1.84 -10.55 21.07
C ASP A 81 2.16 -9.81 22.37
N GLY A 82 3.40 -9.92 22.85
CA GLY A 82 3.88 -9.21 24.04
C GLY A 82 4.21 -7.73 23.83
N LEU A 83 4.18 -7.23 22.57
CA LEU A 83 4.42 -5.82 22.31
C LEU A 83 3.16 -4.98 22.57
N ASP A 84 3.34 -3.78 23.14
CA ASP A 84 2.25 -2.88 23.50
C ASP A 84 1.32 -2.55 22.33
N ALA A 85 1.89 -2.39 21.13
CA ALA A 85 1.12 -2.15 19.90
C ALA A 85 0.05 -3.22 19.63
N GLN A 86 0.32 -4.48 20.01
CA GLN A 86 -0.62 -5.59 19.84
C GLN A 86 -1.80 -5.54 20.82
N SER A 87 -1.70 -4.74 21.87
CA SER A 87 -2.73 -4.55 22.88
C SER A 87 -3.60 -3.30 22.64
N GLU A 88 -3.26 -2.48 21.65
CA GLU A 88 -4.01 -1.28 21.32
C GLU A 88 -5.37 -1.63 20.70
N LEU A 89 -6.44 -1.12 21.33
CA LEU A 89 -7.81 -1.35 20.87
C LEU A 89 -8.06 -0.66 19.53
N GLY A 90 -8.55 -1.42 18.56
CA GLY A 90 -8.85 -0.94 17.22
C GLY A 90 -7.65 -0.84 16.28
N GLY A 91 -6.40 -1.04 16.77
CA GLY A 91 -5.17 -0.96 15.97
C GLY A 91 -4.24 0.17 16.37
N TYR A 92 -3.09 0.28 15.67
CA TYR A 92 -2.04 1.27 15.98
C TYR A 92 -1.22 1.61 14.71
N PRO A 93 -0.80 2.86 14.46
CA PRO A 93 -1.19 4.10 15.17
C PRO A 93 -2.59 4.57 14.81
N ILE A 94 -3.17 4.04 13.73
CA ILE A 94 -4.52 4.38 13.27
C ILE A 94 -5.51 3.45 13.96
N ARG A 95 -6.42 4.06 14.72
CA ARG A 95 -7.46 3.35 15.46
C ARG A 95 -8.72 3.22 14.60
N ASN A 96 -9.27 2.01 14.56
CA ASN A 96 -10.62 1.75 14.08
C ASN A 96 -11.57 1.70 15.27
N ASP A 97 -12.41 2.74 15.41
CA ASP A 97 -13.29 2.89 16.57
C ASP A 97 -14.30 1.76 16.71
N ALA A 98 -14.86 1.26 15.61
CA ALA A 98 -15.81 0.16 15.66
C ALA A 98 -15.17 -1.12 16.22
N LEU A 99 -13.93 -1.43 15.86
CA LEU A 99 -13.20 -2.57 16.42
C LEU A 99 -12.76 -2.33 17.86
N ALA A 100 -12.43 -1.09 18.19
CA ALA A 100 -12.07 -0.70 19.56
C ALA A 100 -13.26 -0.80 20.52
N ASP A 101 -14.45 -0.38 20.10
CA ASP A 101 -15.69 -0.48 20.88
C ASP A 101 -16.09 -1.94 21.11
N GLU A 102 -15.73 -2.85 20.21
CA GLU A 102 -15.87 -4.30 20.38
C GLU A 102 -14.78 -4.90 21.27
N GLY A 103 -13.84 -4.11 21.79
CA GLY A 103 -12.73 -4.58 22.63
C GLY A 103 -11.65 -5.36 21.87
N LYS A 104 -11.57 -5.24 20.54
CA LYS A 104 -10.64 -5.97 19.69
C LYS A 104 -9.29 -5.28 19.58
N CYS A 105 -8.22 -6.06 19.63
CA CYS A 105 -6.85 -5.61 19.42
C CYS A 105 -6.05 -6.69 18.66
N GLY A 106 -4.81 -6.39 18.27
CA GLY A 106 -4.00 -7.31 17.46
C GLY A 106 -3.93 -8.71 18.05
N LYS A 107 -3.47 -8.83 19.29
CA LYS A 107 -3.26 -10.14 19.97
C LYS A 107 -4.52 -10.99 20.15
N THR A 108 -5.72 -10.40 20.14
CA THR A 108 -7.00 -11.14 20.30
C THR A 108 -7.62 -11.55 18.98
N GLU A 109 -7.17 -10.93 17.88
CA GLU A 109 -7.79 -11.06 16.56
C GLU A 109 -6.95 -11.79 15.52
N HIS A 110 -5.81 -12.36 15.93
CA HIS A 110 -5.04 -13.22 15.03
C HIS A 110 -5.89 -14.41 14.58
N ARG A 111 -6.15 -14.47 13.30
CA ARG A 111 -6.95 -15.54 12.70
C ARG A 111 -6.49 -15.88 11.30
N VAL A 112 -6.72 -17.11 10.90
CA VAL A 112 -6.51 -17.58 9.53
C VAL A 112 -7.63 -17.03 8.65
N ILE A 113 -7.28 -16.36 7.55
CA ILE A 113 -8.21 -15.79 6.58
C ILE A 113 -7.99 -16.37 5.19
N ASN A 114 -9.00 -16.32 4.34
CA ASN A 114 -8.86 -16.48 2.90
C ASN A 114 -8.93 -15.08 2.27
N PRO A 115 -7.81 -14.54 1.78
CA PRO A 115 -7.78 -13.18 1.21
C PRO A 115 -8.48 -13.08 -0.13
N GLY A 116 -8.71 -14.21 -0.82
CA GLY A 116 -9.34 -14.24 -2.14
C GLY A 116 -8.40 -13.84 -3.25
N LYS A 117 -8.90 -13.00 -4.17
CA LYS A 117 -8.19 -12.55 -5.37
C LYS A 117 -7.82 -11.07 -5.27
N ASP A 118 -6.76 -10.70 -5.98
CA ASP A 118 -6.38 -9.31 -6.21
C ASP A 118 -7.32 -8.61 -7.22
N ASN A 119 -7.05 -7.35 -7.51
CA ASN A 119 -7.86 -6.55 -8.44
C ASN A 119 -7.77 -7.06 -9.90
N LEU A 120 -6.74 -7.84 -10.24
CA LEU A 120 -6.55 -8.44 -11.57
C LEU A 120 -7.16 -9.84 -11.67
N GLY A 121 -7.80 -10.31 -10.60
CA GLY A 121 -8.46 -11.62 -10.55
C GLY A 121 -7.51 -12.80 -10.26
N SER A 122 -6.24 -12.54 -9.89
CA SER A 122 -5.28 -13.56 -9.49
C SER A 122 -5.41 -13.90 -8.02
N ASP A 123 -5.25 -15.17 -7.66
CA ASP A 123 -5.27 -15.59 -6.26
C ASP A 123 -4.09 -14.96 -5.49
N ILE A 124 -4.36 -14.34 -4.34
CA ILE A 124 -3.34 -13.70 -3.49
C ILE A 124 -2.45 -14.77 -2.83
N VAL A 125 -3.01 -15.92 -2.48
CA VAL A 125 -2.24 -17.07 -1.98
C VAL A 125 -2.28 -18.18 -3.01
N VAL A 126 -1.12 -18.51 -3.54
CA VAL A 126 -0.97 -19.49 -4.61
C VAL A 126 -0.16 -20.71 -4.16
N GLY A 127 -0.39 -21.82 -4.79
CA GLY A 127 0.48 -22.99 -4.68
C GLY A 127 1.79 -22.77 -5.45
N GLY A 128 2.85 -23.44 -4.99
CA GLY A 128 4.17 -23.30 -5.60
C GLY A 128 4.96 -22.07 -5.17
N GLU A 129 4.50 -21.32 -4.16
CA GLU A 129 5.23 -20.22 -3.53
C GLU A 129 5.25 -20.37 -2.00
N GLY A 130 6.45 -20.23 -1.39
CA GLY A 130 6.63 -20.29 0.06
C GLY A 130 6.04 -21.56 0.69
N THR A 131 5.27 -21.38 1.74
CA THR A 131 4.55 -22.48 2.44
C THR A 131 3.10 -22.66 1.98
N GLY A 132 2.59 -21.79 1.10
CA GLY A 132 1.16 -21.69 0.79
C GLY A 132 0.33 -21.06 1.91
N ILE A 133 0.99 -20.57 2.97
CA ILE A 133 0.40 -19.76 4.05
C ILE A 133 1.16 -18.46 4.09
N VAL A 134 0.48 -17.35 3.82
CA VAL A 134 1.08 -16.01 3.74
C VAL A 134 0.73 -15.25 5.02
N HIS A 135 1.73 -14.64 5.65
CA HIS A 135 1.51 -13.69 6.73
C HIS A 135 0.92 -12.40 6.14
N MET A 136 -0.19 -11.94 6.71
CA MET A 136 -0.88 -10.70 6.29
C MET A 136 -0.70 -9.63 7.36
N ALA A 137 -0.11 -8.50 6.97
CA ALA A 137 0.14 -7.36 7.86
C ALA A 137 -0.48 -6.07 7.29
N PRO A 138 -1.76 -5.75 7.60
CA PRO A 138 -2.48 -4.62 7.02
C PRO A 138 -1.80 -3.25 7.17
N GLY A 139 -0.89 -3.11 8.14
CA GLY A 139 -0.09 -1.90 8.34
C GLY A 139 1.22 -1.84 7.53
N CYS A 140 1.58 -2.90 6.78
CA CYS A 140 2.90 -3.05 6.18
C CYS A 140 2.90 -3.45 4.69
N GLY A 141 1.74 -3.50 4.02
CA GLY A 141 1.66 -3.86 2.61
C GLY A 141 0.37 -3.37 1.96
N ASP A 142 0.43 -2.99 0.67
CA ASP A 142 -0.74 -2.47 -0.05
C ASP A 142 -1.85 -3.52 -0.19
N ILE A 143 -1.50 -4.73 -0.64
CA ILE A 143 -2.45 -5.84 -0.77
C ILE A 143 -3.02 -6.21 0.61
N ASP A 144 -2.15 -6.30 1.61
CA ASP A 144 -2.53 -6.63 2.98
C ASP A 144 -3.49 -5.59 3.56
N HIS A 145 -3.24 -4.31 3.28
CA HIS A 145 -4.10 -3.20 3.72
C HIS A 145 -5.50 -3.29 3.10
N LYS A 146 -5.58 -3.52 1.77
CA LYS A 146 -6.85 -3.69 1.06
C LYS A 146 -7.65 -4.88 1.58
N VAL A 147 -6.98 -6.02 1.77
CA VAL A 147 -7.59 -7.23 2.36
C VAL A 147 -8.02 -6.96 3.81
N GLY A 148 -7.18 -6.26 4.58
CA GLY A 148 -7.48 -5.88 5.95
C GLY A 148 -8.74 -5.03 6.07
N LYS A 149 -8.90 -4.02 5.23
CA LYS A 149 -10.13 -3.20 5.14
C LYS A 149 -11.34 -4.05 4.77
N LYS A 150 -11.24 -4.88 3.72
CA LYS A 150 -12.33 -5.73 3.24
C LYS A 150 -12.82 -6.74 4.29
N LEU A 151 -11.90 -7.31 5.05
CA LEU A 151 -12.21 -8.36 6.05
C LEU A 151 -12.28 -7.82 7.49
N ASN A 152 -12.19 -6.51 7.66
CA ASN A 152 -12.20 -5.85 8.96
C ASN A 152 -11.16 -6.43 9.94
N VAL A 153 -9.89 -6.48 9.49
CA VAL A 153 -8.75 -6.96 10.27
C VAL A 153 -8.06 -5.79 10.96
N ILE A 154 -7.61 -6.00 12.19
CA ILE A 154 -6.83 -5.01 12.94
C ILE A 154 -5.56 -4.64 12.14
N SER A 155 -5.30 -3.34 12.03
CA SER A 155 -4.11 -2.80 11.37
C SER A 155 -3.10 -2.31 12.40
N ILE A 156 -1.85 -2.77 12.28
CA ILE A 156 -0.74 -2.30 13.11
C ILE A 156 0.40 -1.91 12.17
N ALA A 157 0.79 -0.62 12.24
CA ALA A 157 1.88 -0.08 11.43
C ALA A 157 3.06 0.27 12.35
N PRO A 158 4.20 -0.43 12.19
CA PRO A 158 5.30 -0.33 13.14
C PRO A 158 6.23 0.86 12.94
N LEU A 159 6.28 1.46 11.73
CA LEU A 159 7.38 2.32 11.32
C LEU A 159 6.97 3.79 11.19
N ASP A 160 7.87 4.66 11.63
CA ASP A 160 7.83 6.10 11.39
C ASP A 160 8.38 6.50 10.00
N GLU A 161 8.54 7.80 9.76
CA GLU A 161 9.03 8.35 8.48
C GLU A 161 10.50 8.04 8.19
N GLU A 162 11.29 7.71 9.21
CA GLU A 162 12.69 7.31 9.09
C GLU A 162 12.86 5.78 9.00
N SER A 163 11.76 5.02 8.85
CA SER A 163 11.75 3.55 8.87
C SER A 163 12.17 2.95 10.20
N LYS A 164 11.98 3.68 11.30
CA LYS A 164 12.27 3.23 12.65
C LYS A 164 11.01 2.75 13.36
N PHE A 165 11.16 1.75 14.20
CA PHE A 165 10.07 1.27 15.03
C PHE A 165 9.63 2.35 16.02
N THR A 166 8.32 2.56 16.12
CA THR A 166 7.69 3.53 17.01
C THR A 166 7.65 3.07 18.47
N ASP A 167 7.16 3.93 19.37
CA ASP A 167 7.24 3.75 20.84
C ASP A 167 6.60 2.45 21.36
N LYS A 168 5.54 1.96 20.73
CA LYS A 168 4.79 0.78 21.18
C LYS A 168 5.42 -0.57 20.78
N PHE A 169 6.62 -0.54 20.21
CA PHE A 169 7.35 -1.75 19.78
C PHE A 169 8.47 -2.18 20.75
N GLY A 170 8.42 -1.72 22.01
CA GLY A 170 9.26 -2.18 23.10
C GLY A 170 10.77 -2.11 22.78
N TRP A 171 11.44 -3.26 22.80
CA TRP A 171 12.89 -3.36 22.55
C TRP A 171 13.31 -3.01 21.10
N LEU A 172 12.37 -2.95 20.17
CA LEU A 172 12.60 -2.50 18.78
C LEU A 172 12.53 -0.98 18.64
N LYS A 173 11.94 -0.25 19.60
CA LYS A 173 11.76 1.21 19.54
C LYS A 173 13.02 1.93 19.09
N GLY A 174 12.86 2.80 18.06
CA GLY A 174 13.93 3.66 17.52
C GLY A 174 14.94 2.94 16.64
N LYS A 175 14.87 1.62 16.50
CA LYS A 175 15.72 0.84 15.60
C LYS A 175 15.18 0.90 14.19
N LYS A 176 16.07 0.98 13.20
CA LYS A 176 15.68 1.01 11.79
C LYS A 176 15.40 -0.41 11.31
N ALA A 177 14.25 -0.60 10.65
CA ALA A 177 13.80 -1.93 10.24
C ALA A 177 14.71 -2.61 9.19
N THR A 178 15.46 -1.83 8.40
CA THR A 178 16.37 -2.31 7.36
C THR A 178 17.80 -2.57 7.85
N ASP A 179 18.11 -2.23 9.10
CA ASP A 179 19.46 -2.43 9.64
C ASP A 179 19.70 -3.91 10.01
N GLN A 180 20.84 -4.45 9.59
CA GLN A 180 21.20 -5.85 9.83
C GLN A 180 21.19 -6.21 11.33
N GLU A 181 21.63 -5.31 12.19
CA GLU A 181 21.60 -5.50 13.65
C GLU A 181 20.16 -5.71 14.16
N THR A 182 19.21 -4.93 13.66
CA THR A 182 17.78 -5.09 14.01
C THR A 182 17.22 -6.43 13.53
N ILE A 183 17.60 -6.85 12.32
CA ILE A 183 17.22 -8.14 11.74
C ILE A 183 17.77 -9.28 12.60
N ASP A 184 19.04 -9.21 12.96
CA ASP A 184 19.72 -10.23 13.78
C ASP A 184 19.07 -10.36 15.18
N GLU A 185 18.69 -9.25 15.80
CA GLU A 185 17.98 -9.25 17.09
C GLU A 185 16.56 -9.88 16.96
N ILE A 186 15.83 -9.59 15.88
CA ILE A 186 14.53 -10.22 15.62
C ILE A 186 14.68 -11.72 15.43
N ILE A 187 15.67 -12.16 14.66
CA ILE A 187 15.99 -13.58 14.47
C ILE A 187 16.37 -14.23 15.80
N GLY A 188 17.20 -13.55 16.62
CA GLY A 188 17.58 -13.99 17.96
C GLY A 188 16.36 -14.19 18.86
N TYR A 189 15.49 -13.21 18.94
CA TYR A 189 14.24 -13.28 19.70
C TYR A 189 13.35 -14.46 19.27
N LEU A 190 13.16 -14.65 17.96
CA LEU A 190 12.37 -15.78 17.44
C LEU A 190 12.98 -17.13 17.80
N LYS A 191 14.31 -17.23 17.76
CA LYS A 191 15.06 -18.43 18.12
C LYS A 191 14.93 -18.76 19.62
N GLU A 192 15.12 -17.79 20.50
CA GLU A 192 15.02 -17.94 21.95
C GLU A 192 13.62 -18.36 22.39
N ASN A 193 12.59 -17.89 21.69
CA ASN A 193 11.20 -18.22 21.97
C ASN A 193 10.65 -19.45 21.19
N ASN A 194 11.51 -20.22 20.53
CA ASN A 194 11.16 -21.41 19.74
C ASN A 194 10.16 -21.14 18.58
N HIS A 195 10.19 -19.94 18.02
CA HIS A 195 9.36 -19.57 16.86
C HIS A 195 10.11 -19.67 15.53
N LEU A 196 11.41 -19.96 15.55
CA LEU A 196 12.27 -20.02 14.37
C LEU A 196 12.44 -21.47 13.89
N ILE A 197 12.06 -21.74 12.63
CA ILE A 197 12.29 -23.04 12.00
C ILE A 197 13.56 -23.05 11.18
N TYR A 198 13.75 -22.05 10.33
CA TYR A 198 14.87 -21.99 9.39
C TYR A 198 15.15 -20.56 8.95
N VAL A 199 16.40 -20.22 8.71
CA VAL A 199 16.86 -18.95 8.14
C VAL A 199 17.62 -19.27 6.86
N GLU A 200 17.36 -18.52 5.80
CA GLU A 200 18.08 -18.65 4.53
C GLU A 200 18.16 -17.30 3.82
N ASP A 201 19.21 -17.14 3.03
CA ASP A 201 19.32 -16.01 2.11
C ASP A 201 18.46 -16.28 0.88
N TYR A 202 17.33 -15.57 0.79
CA TYR A 202 16.36 -15.74 -0.27
C TYR A 202 16.47 -14.59 -1.30
N PRO A 203 17.08 -14.83 -2.48
CA PRO A 203 17.18 -13.82 -3.52
C PRO A 203 15.80 -13.44 -4.07
N HIS A 204 15.52 -12.15 -4.12
CA HIS A 204 14.30 -11.64 -4.69
C HIS A 204 14.52 -10.24 -5.29
N ILE A 205 13.60 -9.82 -6.16
CA ILE A 205 13.59 -8.46 -6.70
C ILE A 205 12.95 -7.56 -5.64
N TYR A 206 13.69 -6.53 -5.21
CA TYR A 206 13.23 -5.59 -4.21
C TYR A 206 13.27 -4.15 -4.74
N PRO A 207 12.27 -3.31 -4.42
CA PRO A 207 12.26 -1.92 -4.87
C PRO A 207 13.24 -1.07 -4.07
N HIS A 208 14.04 -0.28 -4.78
CA HIS A 208 14.94 0.71 -4.20
C HIS A 208 14.56 2.12 -4.64
N CYS A 209 14.88 3.10 -3.82
CA CYS A 209 14.74 4.51 -4.20
C CYS A 209 15.64 4.81 -5.39
N TRP A 210 15.06 5.26 -6.49
CA TRP A 210 15.81 5.57 -7.72
C TRP A 210 16.85 6.70 -7.54
N ARG A 211 16.70 7.52 -6.49
CA ARG A 211 17.58 8.66 -6.23
C ARG A 211 18.69 8.34 -5.25
N SER A 212 18.37 7.72 -4.10
CA SER A 212 19.34 7.42 -3.04
C SER A 212 19.87 5.99 -3.10
N GLY A 213 19.17 5.06 -3.76
CA GLY A 213 19.51 3.64 -3.76
C GLY A 213 19.04 2.87 -2.52
N ASP A 214 18.44 3.56 -1.53
CA ASP A 214 17.96 2.92 -0.31
C ASP A 214 16.81 1.95 -0.58
N GLU A 215 16.73 0.89 0.21
CA GLU A 215 15.60 -0.03 0.21
C GLU A 215 14.32 0.68 0.64
N LEU A 216 13.22 0.40 -0.06
CA LEU A 216 11.91 0.96 0.27
C LEU A 216 11.23 0.10 1.33
N VAL A 217 10.52 0.74 2.25
CA VAL A 217 9.64 0.08 3.21
C VAL A 217 8.19 0.44 2.95
N PHE A 218 7.29 -0.51 3.22
CA PHE A 218 5.86 -0.25 3.20
C PHE A 218 5.42 0.26 4.57
N ARG A 219 4.71 1.38 4.58
CA ARG A 219 4.11 1.95 5.78
C ARG A 219 2.78 2.63 5.47
N LEU A 220 1.92 2.73 6.44
CA LEU A 220 0.73 3.57 6.34
C LEU A 220 1.16 5.03 6.41
N VAL A 221 0.61 5.83 5.52
CA VAL A 221 0.80 7.29 5.48
C VAL A 221 -0.56 7.95 5.37
N ASP A 222 -0.69 9.11 5.97
CA ASP A 222 -1.86 9.95 5.85
C ASP A 222 -1.65 10.89 4.65
N GLU A 223 -2.44 10.68 3.61
CA GLU A 223 -2.32 11.37 2.33
C GLU A 223 -3.72 11.68 1.76
N TRP A 224 -3.79 12.61 0.83
CA TRP A 224 -5.02 12.96 0.12
C TRP A 224 -5.17 12.11 -1.14
N TYR A 225 -6.38 11.60 -1.34
CA TYR A 225 -6.70 10.72 -2.46
C TYR A 225 -7.94 11.21 -3.20
N ILE A 226 -7.94 11.04 -4.52
CA ILE A 226 -9.16 11.03 -5.32
C ILE A 226 -9.69 9.59 -5.28
N ASN A 227 -10.93 9.43 -4.80
CA ASN A 227 -11.61 8.13 -4.81
C ASN A 227 -11.84 7.68 -6.26
N MET A 228 -11.51 6.43 -6.55
CA MET A 228 -11.59 5.85 -7.89
C MET A 228 -12.75 4.86 -8.06
N ASP A 229 -13.81 4.96 -7.27
CA ASP A 229 -14.99 4.08 -7.40
C ASP A 229 -15.71 4.26 -8.73
N TRP A 230 -15.52 5.39 -9.40
CA TRP A 230 -16.01 5.74 -10.73
C TRP A 230 -15.05 5.39 -11.88
N ARG A 231 -14.05 4.54 -11.63
CA ARG A 231 -13.01 4.16 -12.63
C ARG A 231 -13.58 3.55 -13.92
N ASP A 232 -14.73 2.88 -13.84
CA ASP A 232 -15.36 2.27 -15.02
C ASP A 232 -15.77 3.33 -16.04
N GLU A 233 -16.13 4.54 -15.60
CA GLU A 233 -16.40 5.67 -16.47
C GLU A 233 -15.12 6.13 -17.19
N ILE A 234 -13.98 6.20 -16.47
CA ILE A 234 -12.69 6.54 -17.08
C ILE A 234 -12.26 5.44 -18.07
N ILE A 235 -12.39 4.16 -17.69
CA ILE A 235 -12.07 3.03 -18.57
C ILE A 235 -12.88 3.10 -19.85
N SER A 236 -14.14 3.53 -19.81
CA SER A 236 -14.97 3.66 -21.01
C SER A 236 -14.45 4.72 -21.98
N THR A 237 -13.82 5.81 -21.48
CA THR A 237 -13.23 6.85 -22.34
C THR A 237 -12.01 6.35 -23.12
N VAL A 238 -11.30 5.34 -22.59
CA VAL A 238 -10.15 4.73 -23.30
C VAL A 238 -10.56 4.10 -24.62
N ASP A 239 -11.79 3.61 -24.72
CA ASP A 239 -12.32 3.01 -25.95
C ASP A 239 -12.63 4.03 -27.05
N ASP A 240 -12.87 5.28 -26.69
CA ASP A 240 -13.14 6.37 -27.63
C ASP A 240 -11.86 6.94 -28.26
N ILE A 241 -10.68 6.55 -27.74
CA ILE A 241 -9.38 7.05 -28.18
C ILE A 241 -8.77 6.14 -29.24
N ASN A 242 -8.30 6.73 -30.34
CA ASN A 242 -7.54 6.01 -31.34
C ASN A 242 -6.08 5.86 -30.92
N TRP A 243 -5.71 4.72 -30.36
CA TRP A 243 -4.36 4.42 -29.86
C TRP A 243 -3.41 4.02 -30.98
N ILE A 244 -2.22 4.65 -30.98
CA ILE A 244 -1.12 4.32 -31.88
C ILE A 244 0.16 4.12 -31.03
N PRO A 245 0.66 2.88 -30.86
CA PRO A 245 0.13 1.61 -31.37
C PRO A 245 -1.16 1.16 -30.65
N SER A 246 -1.97 0.35 -31.31
CA SER A 246 -3.31 -0.07 -30.85
C SER A 246 -3.31 -0.79 -29.47
N TRP A 247 -2.24 -1.51 -29.13
CA TRP A 247 -2.11 -2.17 -27.82
C TRP A 247 -2.04 -1.19 -26.64
N GLY A 248 -1.88 0.10 -26.90
CA GLY A 248 -1.91 1.14 -25.86
C GLY A 248 -3.21 1.16 -25.06
N SER A 249 -4.36 0.91 -25.71
CA SER A 249 -5.65 0.80 -25.05
C SER A 249 -5.66 -0.28 -23.95
N GLU A 250 -5.15 -1.48 -24.26
CA GLU A 250 -5.10 -2.58 -23.29
C GLU A 250 -4.22 -2.22 -22.08
N ARG A 251 -3.08 -1.55 -22.32
CA ARG A 251 -2.16 -1.13 -21.26
C ARG A 251 -2.76 -0.08 -20.34
N GLU A 252 -3.47 0.89 -20.90
CA GLU A 252 -4.14 1.90 -20.09
C GLU A 252 -5.26 1.29 -19.24
N LYS A 253 -6.08 0.43 -19.83
CA LYS A 253 -7.15 -0.29 -19.10
C LYS A 253 -6.58 -1.19 -18.00
N GLU A 254 -5.48 -1.91 -18.26
CA GLU A 254 -4.78 -2.73 -17.27
C GLU A 254 -4.32 -1.88 -16.08
N TRP A 255 -3.75 -0.69 -16.35
CA TRP A 255 -3.33 0.23 -15.31
C TRP A 255 -4.52 0.74 -14.49
N LEU A 256 -5.55 1.28 -15.14
CA LEU A 256 -6.75 1.81 -14.47
C LEU A 256 -7.48 0.75 -13.63
N THR A 257 -7.54 -0.49 -14.13
CA THR A 257 -8.14 -1.61 -13.40
C THR A 257 -7.33 -1.99 -12.16
N GLY A 258 -6.00 -1.97 -12.28
CA GLY A 258 -5.08 -2.39 -11.20
C GLY A 258 -4.82 -1.32 -10.15
N MET A 259 -5.00 -0.02 -10.48
CA MET A 259 -4.71 1.05 -9.53
C MET A 259 -5.77 1.16 -8.43
N GLY A 260 -5.35 1.59 -7.24
CA GLY A 260 -6.23 2.00 -6.14
C GLY A 260 -6.75 3.42 -6.32
N ASP A 261 -7.17 4.05 -5.20
CA ASP A 261 -7.45 5.48 -5.17
C ASP A 261 -6.19 6.27 -5.56
N TRP A 262 -6.40 7.38 -6.25
CA TRP A 262 -5.28 8.18 -6.76
C TRP A 262 -4.74 9.14 -5.70
N MET A 263 -3.54 8.86 -5.19
CA MET A 263 -2.85 9.73 -4.24
C MET A 263 -2.41 11.02 -4.92
N ILE A 264 -2.99 12.14 -4.50
CA ILE A 264 -2.75 13.46 -5.08
C ILE A 264 -1.85 14.35 -4.22
N SER A 265 -1.53 13.97 -2.99
CA SER A 265 -0.65 14.74 -2.11
C SER A 265 0.78 14.22 -2.07
N LYS A 266 1.70 15.07 -1.70
CA LYS A 266 3.12 14.77 -1.46
C LYS A 266 3.64 15.58 -0.27
N LYS A 267 4.30 14.90 0.64
CA LYS A 267 4.98 15.52 1.80
C LYS A 267 6.30 16.17 1.37
N ARG A 268 6.17 17.29 0.64
CA ARG A 268 7.30 18.09 0.12
C ARG A 268 7.04 19.56 0.40
N PHE A 269 8.12 20.34 0.43
CA PHE A 269 7.98 21.79 0.61
C PHE A 269 7.53 22.48 -0.66
N TRP A 270 8.16 22.18 -1.80
CA TRP A 270 7.89 22.85 -3.08
C TRP A 270 7.07 21.99 -4.02
N GLY A 271 6.07 22.61 -4.60
CA GLY A 271 5.13 22.06 -5.57
C GLY A 271 3.84 22.87 -5.57
N LEU A 272 2.84 22.46 -6.36
CA LEU A 272 1.49 23.03 -6.29
C LEU A 272 0.94 22.83 -4.88
N ALA A 273 0.67 23.92 -4.18
CA ALA A 273 0.02 23.85 -2.88
C ALA A 273 -1.43 23.38 -3.06
N LEU A 274 -1.79 22.26 -2.45
CA LEU A 274 -3.16 21.75 -2.53
C LEU A 274 -4.12 22.78 -1.92
N PRO A 275 -5.19 23.17 -2.60
CA PRO A 275 -6.15 24.18 -2.12
C PRO A 275 -7.17 23.58 -1.14
N ILE A 276 -6.68 22.82 -0.15
CA ILE A 276 -7.50 22.10 0.82
C ILE A 276 -7.25 22.68 2.20
N TRP A 277 -8.32 23.04 2.91
CA TRP A 277 -8.29 23.47 4.30
C TRP A 277 -8.99 22.44 5.16
N GLU A 278 -8.35 22.05 6.27
CA GLU A 278 -8.89 21.11 7.26
C GLU A 278 -9.36 21.85 8.50
N PHE A 279 -10.38 21.30 9.17
CA PHE A 279 -11.01 21.84 10.35
C PHE A 279 -10.92 20.85 11.52
N GLU A 280 -11.08 21.33 12.74
CA GLU A 280 -10.91 20.53 13.96
C GLU A 280 -11.90 19.36 14.10
N ASP A 281 -13.02 19.40 13.40
CA ASP A 281 -14.03 18.32 13.37
C ASP A 281 -13.70 17.24 12.32
N GLY A 282 -12.56 17.35 11.63
CA GLY A 282 -12.14 16.43 10.55
C GLY A 282 -12.79 16.73 9.20
N SER A 283 -13.63 17.76 9.09
CA SER A 283 -14.15 18.23 7.80
C SER A 283 -13.07 18.97 7.01
N PHE A 284 -13.27 19.10 5.71
CA PHE A 284 -12.38 19.86 4.84
C PHE A 284 -13.15 20.68 3.81
N TYR A 285 -12.49 21.69 3.28
CA TYR A 285 -13.01 22.53 2.20
C TYR A 285 -11.97 22.74 1.11
N VAL A 286 -12.39 22.58 -0.15
CA VAL A 286 -11.54 22.80 -1.32
C VAL A 286 -11.86 24.15 -1.92
N VAL A 287 -10.89 25.05 -1.90
CA VAL A 287 -11.03 26.43 -2.42
C VAL A 287 -10.77 26.43 -3.92
N GLY A 288 -11.74 26.92 -4.70
CA GLY A 288 -11.72 26.90 -6.15
C GLY A 288 -10.99 28.07 -6.83
N SER A 289 -10.81 29.21 -6.13
CA SER A 289 -10.16 30.39 -6.69
C SER A 289 -9.47 31.28 -5.64
N LYS A 290 -8.63 32.23 -6.10
CA LYS A 290 -8.06 33.23 -5.19
C LYS A 290 -9.09 34.20 -4.64
N GLU A 291 -10.11 34.52 -5.43
CA GLU A 291 -11.21 35.40 -5.06
C GLU A 291 -12.02 34.76 -3.93
N GLU A 292 -12.36 33.47 -4.07
CA GLU A 292 -13.04 32.72 -3.03
C GLU A 292 -12.16 32.60 -1.78
N LEU A 293 -10.86 32.33 -1.93
CA LEU A 293 -9.93 32.30 -0.81
C LEU A 293 -9.92 33.63 -0.04
N LYS A 294 -9.97 34.76 -0.76
CA LYS A 294 -10.03 36.09 -0.16
C LYS A 294 -11.32 36.28 0.64
N GLU A 295 -12.44 35.89 0.07
CA GLU A 295 -13.76 36.03 0.71
C GLU A 295 -13.87 35.18 1.99
N LEU A 296 -13.34 33.97 1.98
CA LEU A 296 -13.36 33.06 3.12
C LEU A 296 -12.29 33.34 4.15
N SER A 297 -11.26 34.12 3.79
CA SER A 297 -10.11 34.35 4.66
C SER A 297 -10.46 35.19 5.89
N ILE A 298 -9.94 34.76 7.04
CA ILE A 298 -10.08 35.49 8.32
C ILE A 298 -8.71 35.92 8.87
N GLU A 299 -7.63 35.29 8.40
CA GLU A 299 -6.27 35.55 8.85
C GLU A 299 -5.28 35.30 7.69
N GLY A 300 -4.17 36.02 7.65
CA GLY A 300 -3.04 35.77 6.76
C GLY A 300 -3.20 36.24 5.31
N TRP A 301 -4.36 36.74 4.89
CA TRP A 301 -4.57 37.22 3.51
C TRP A 301 -3.59 38.32 3.11
N GLN A 302 -3.34 39.29 3.98
CA GLN A 302 -2.45 40.43 3.69
C GLN A 302 -1.00 39.99 3.42
N ASP A 303 -0.57 38.90 4.08
CA ASP A 303 0.75 38.31 3.87
C ASP A 303 0.85 37.53 2.55
N PHE A 304 -0.29 37.02 2.09
CA PHE A 304 -0.39 36.22 0.87
C PHE A 304 -0.69 37.08 -0.37
N GLU A 305 -1.45 38.18 -0.24
CA GLU A 305 -1.88 39.00 -1.38
C GLU A 305 -0.70 39.46 -2.25
N GLY A 306 -0.79 39.22 -3.55
CA GLY A 306 0.29 39.52 -4.52
C GLY A 306 1.46 38.53 -4.53
N LYS A 307 1.40 37.47 -3.72
CA LYS A 307 2.39 36.40 -3.74
C LYS A 307 1.95 35.23 -4.60
N SER A 308 2.90 34.35 -4.89
CA SER A 308 2.66 33.08 -5.55
C SER A 308 1.82 32.17 -4.65
N PRO A 309 0.86 31.38 -5.20
CA PRO A 309 0.06 30.42 -4.43
C PRO A 309 0.86 29.17 -4.04
N HIS A 310 2.09 29.36 -3.61
CA HIS A 310 2.99 28.33 -3.14
C HIS A 310 3.29 28.52 -1.65
N ARG A 311 3.81 27.48 -1.04
CA ARG A 311 4.42 27.56 0.28
C ARG A 311 5.62 28.53 0.28
N PRO A 312 5.85 29.28 1.35
CA PRO A 312 5.09 29.29 2.62
C PRO A 312 3.94 30.31 2.66
N TRP A 313 3.66 31.01 1.55
CA TRP A 313 2.78 32.17 1.55
C TRP A 313 1.32 31.78 1.78
N ILE A 314 0.82 30.79 1.03
CA ILE A 314 -0.58 30.32 1.12
C ILE A 314 -0.87 29.64 2.46
N ASP A 315 0.14 29.03 3.11
CA ASP A 315 -0.03 28.35 4.40
C ASP A 315 -0.42 29.29 5.56
N LYS A 316 -0.21 30.60 5.36
CA LYS A 316 -0.57 31.62 6.34
C LYS A 316 -2.07 31.93 6.35
N VAL A 317 -2.78 31.58 5.27
CA VAL A 317 -4.19 31.92 5.14
C VAL A 317 -5.05 30.90 5.87
N LYS A 318 -5.78 31.39 6.87
CA LYS A 318 -6.85 30.63 7.54
C LYS A 318 -8.21 31.04 6.99
N ILE A 319 -9.08 30.10 6.81
CA ILE A 319 -10.43 30.35 6.31
C ILE A 319 -11.48 29.94 7.35
N LYS A 320 -12.67 30.51 7.17
CA LYS A 320 -13.88 30.08 7.85
C LYS A 320 -14.69 29.17 6.95
N HIS A 321 -15.02 27.98 7.44
CA HIS A 321 -15.85 27.05 6.67
C HIS A 321 -17.22 27.68 6.37
N PRO A 322 -17.68 27.71 5.11
CA PRO A 322 -18.90 28.42 4.74
C PRO A 322 -20.18 27.88 5.41
N GLU A 323 -20.23 26.59 5.73
CA GLU A 323 -21.40 25.95 6.32
C GLU A 323 -21.29 25.84 7.84
N THR A 324 -20.16 25.35 8.37
CA THR A 324 -20.02 25.07 9.81
C THR A 324 -19.53 26.27 10.60
N GLY A 325 -18.88 27.23 9.93
CA GLY A 325 -18.30 28.41 10.58
C GLY A 325 -17.00 28.13 11.34
N LEU A 326 -16.49 26.90 11.31
CA LEU A 326 -15.21 26.54 11.92
C LEU A 326 -14.05 27.21 11.22
N VAL A 327 -12.95 27.40 11.93
CA VAL A 327 -11.71 27.97 11.39
C VAL A 327 -10.77 26.83 11.02
N GLY A 328 -10.27 26.85 9.77
CA GLY A 328 -9.37 25.84 9.26
C GLY A 328 -8.06 26.40 8.74
N SER A 329 -7.06 25.55 8.70
CA SER A 329 -5.74 25.80 8.11
C SER A 329 -5.54 24.92 6.87
N ARG A 330 -4.75 25.42 5.91
CA ARG A 330 -4.41 24.64 4.72
C ARG A 330 -3.57 23.41 5.11
N VAL A 331 -3.83 22.28 4.45
CA VAL A 331 -2.97 21.11 4.54
C VAL A 331 -1.56 21.46 4.06
N GLU A 332 -0.51 21.00 4.75
CA GLU A 332 0.87 21.36 4.41
C GLU A 332 1.36 20.72 3.11
N ASP A 333 0.68 19.69 2.65
CA ASP A 333 1.07 18.90 1.49
C ASP A 333 1.02 19.72 0.19
N VAL A 334 1.84 19.30 -0.77
CA VAL A 334 1.82 19.79 -2.15
C VAL A 334 1.24 18.75 -3.09
N GLY A 335 0.75 19.16 -4.24
CA GLY A 335 0.13 18.30 -5.22
C GLY A 335 1.11 17.33 -5.88
N ASN A 336 0.59 16.19 -6.29
CA ASN A 336 1.29 15.27 -7.18
C ASN A 336 1.53 15.97 -8.53
N PRO A 337 2.76 15.92 -9.11
CA PRO A 337 3.05 16.55 -10.41
C PRO A 337 2.15 16.07 -11.56
N TRP A 338 1.63 14.86 -11.47
CA TRP A 338 0.71 14.33 -12.49
C TRP A 338 -0.70 14.92 -12.38
N LEU A 339 -1.10 15.43 -11.20
CA LEU A 339 -2.30 16.25 -11.06
C LEU A 339 -2.14 17.57 -11.84
N ASP A 340 -0.99 18.24 -11.70
CA ASP A 340 -0.66 19.43 -12.49
C ASP A 340 -0.69 19.13 -13.98
N ALA A 341 -0.07 18.03 -14.40
CA ALA A 341 -0.02 17.62 -15.80
C ALA A 341 -1.41 17.28 -16.36
N GLY A 342 -2.28 16.66 -15.58
CA GLY A 342 -3.65 16.32 -15.98
C GLY A 342 -4.53 17.55 -16.20
N ILE A 343 -4.35 18.61 -15.41
CA ILE A 343 -5.14 19.84 -15.55
C ILE A 343 -4.60 20.85 -16.59
N VAL A 344 -3.48 20.55 -17.26
CA VAL A 344 -2.88 21.44 -18.27
C VAL A 344 -3.88 21.91 -19.34
N PRO A 345 -4.75 21.06 -19.92
CA PRO A 345 -5.74 21.50 -20.91
C PRO A 345 -6.72 22.55 -20.37
N PHE A 346 -6.98 22.54 -19.09
CA PHE A 346 -7.86 23.50 -18.42
C PHE A 346 -7.13 24.78 -18.03
N SER A 347 -5.94 24.65 -17.43
CA SER A 347 -5.17 25.80 -16.92
C SER A 347 -4.53 26.65 -18.01
N THR A 348 -4.08 26.03 -19.11
CA THR A 348 -3.37 26.74 -20.19
C THR A 348 -4.29 27.28 -21.30
N LEU A 349 -5.47 26.68 -21.48
CA LEU A 349 -6.43 27.11 -22.51
C LEU A 349 -7.51 28.04 -21.96
N GLY A 350 -7.37 28.54 -20.72
CA GLY A 350 -8.25 29.56 -20.14
C GLY A 350 -9.67 29.06 -19.88
N TYR A 351 -9.84 27.85 -19.37
CA TYR A 351 -11.16 27.26 -19.07
C TYR A 351 -12.04 28.16 -18.20
N ASN A 352 -11.47 28.80 -17.18
CA ASN A 352 -12.21 29.70 -16.29
C ASN A 352 -12.47 31.08 -16.93
N ASP A 353 -11.57 31.56 -17.80
CA ASP A 353 -11.62 32.91 -18.34
C ASP A 353 -12.38 32.99 -19.66
N ASN A 354 -12.27 31.96 -20.52
CA ASN A 354 -12.88 31.96 -21.85
C ASN A 354 -13.25 30.54 -22.32
N LYS A 355 -14.38 30.04 -21.83
CA LYS A 355 -14.89 28.71 -22.19
C LYS A 355 -15.08 28.48 -23.68
N ASN A 356 -15.46 29.55 -24.45
CA ASN A 356 -15.60 29.44 -25.89
C ASN A 356 -14.29 29.21 -26.63
N TYR A 357 -13.20 29.81 -26.11
CA TYR A 357 -11.86 29.54 -26.63
C TYR A 357 -11.43 28.12 -26.25
N TRP A 358 -11.59 27.73 -24.98
CA TRP A 358 -11.27 26.38 -24.51
C TRP A 358 -11.97 25.29 -25.33
N GLN A 359 -13.26 25.41 -25.59
CA GLN A 359 -14.06 24.46 -26.38
C GLN A 359 -13.58 24.28 -27.84
N LYS A 360 -12.83 25.22 -28.39
CA LYS A 360 -12.24 25.08 -29.73
C LYS A 360 -11.04 24.17 -29.78
N TRP A 361 -10.35 23.98 -28.64
CA TRP A 361 -9.08 23.29 -28.54
C TRP A 361 -9.12 22.04 -27.67
N PHE A 362 -10.20 21.83 -26.95
CA PHE A 362 -10.40 20.65 -26.13
C PHE A 362 -11.68 19.92 -26.58
N PRO A 363 -11.65 18.56 -26.70
CA PRO A 363 -10.49 17.67 -26.46
C PRO A 363 -9.38 17.83 -27.50
N ALA A 364 -8.17 17.36 -27.16
CA ALA A 364 -7.02 17.42 -28.04
C ALA A 364 -7.20 16.45 -29.24
N ASP A 365 -6.84 16.92 -30.45
CA ASP A 365 -6.88 16.08 -31.66
C ASP A 365 -5.77 15.01 -31.66
N PHE A 366 -4.66 15.28 -30.98
CA PHE A 366 -3.51 14.39 -30.94
C PHE A 366 -2.68 14.63 -29.69
N VAL A 367 -2.38 13.52 -28.97
CA VAL A 367 -1.50 13.50 -27.79
C VAL A 367 -0.38 12.50 -28.06
N VAL A 368 0.88 12.90 -27.86
CA VAL A 368 2.04 12.03 -28.05
C VAL A 368 2.99 12.13 -26.87
N GLU A 369 3.41 10.98 -26.38
CA GLU A 369 4.38 10.86 -25.30
C GLU A 369 5.10 9.51 -25.38
N SER A 370 6.20 9.37 -24.62
CA SER A 370 7.05 8.18 -24.65
C SER A 370 6.47 7.02 -23.85
N PHE A 371 6.73 5.81 -24.31
CA PHE A 371 6.37 4.56 -23.66
C PHE A 371 7.54 3.99 -22.84
N PRO A 372 7.27 3.13 -21.81
CA PRO A 372 5.96 2.70 -21.30
C PRO A 372 5.47 3.52 -20.08
N GLY A 373 6.23 4.53 -19.66
CA GLY A 373 6.00 5.23 -18.40
C GLY A 373 4.68 6.01 -18.33
N GLN A 374 4.19 6.50 -19.47
CA GLN A 374 3.09 7.46 -19.52
C GLN A 374 1.71 6.85 -19.27
N PHE A 375 1.53 5.54 -19.44
CA PHE A 375 0.29 4.85 -19.06
C PHE A 375 -0.03 4.96 -17.57
N ARG A 376 0.98 5.07 -16.71
CA ARG A 376 0.85 5.21 -15.26
C ARG A 376 1.28 6.59 -14.74
N ASN A 377 1.28 7.58 -15.60
CA ASN A 377 1.66 8.94 -15.28
C ASN A 377 0.68 9.93 -15.94
N TRP A 378 1.04 10.47 -17.13
CA TRP A 378 0.28 11.54 -17.74
C TRP A 378 -1.03 11.06 -18.39
N PHE A 379 -1.03 9.91 -19.06
CA PHE A 379 -2.21 9.46 -19.79
C PHE A 379 -3.41 9.28 -18.87
N TYR A 380 -3.30 8.49 -17.81
CA TYR A 380 -4.43 8.33 -16.89
C TYR A 380 -4.84 9.63 -16.19
N SER A 381 -3.92 10.58 -16.03
CA SER A 381 -4.23 11.87 -15.40
C SER A 381 -4.91 12.87 -16.33
N LEU A 382 -4.89 12.62 -17.66
CA LEU A 382 -5.66 13.36 -18.65
C LEU A 382 -7.07 12.81 -18.83
N LEU A 383 -7.27 11.51 -18.60
CA LEU A 383 -8.57 10.84 -18.69
C LEU A 383 -9.51 11.25 -17.56
#